data_1c619b63d86b4802dcc52d7fd8c1f0a7
#
_entry.id   1c619b63d86b4802dcc52d7fd8c1f0a7
#
_cell.length_a   1.000
_cell.length_b   1.000
_cell.length_c   1.000
_cell.angle_alpha   90.00
_cell.angle_beta   90.00
_cell.angle_gamma   90.00
#
_symmetry.space_group_name_H-M   'P 1'
#
loop_
_entity.id
_entity.type
_entity.pdbx_description
1 polymer ?
#
loop_
_entity_poly.entity_id
_entity_poly.type
_entity_poly.pdbx_seq_one_letter_code
_entity_poly.pdbx_strand_id
1 'polypeptide(L)'
;MPGYVVDESIFPNGASFSLALLNKLHDLDIDFIILAGFAPKLSEGLARAYRGRAVGVRCALSPAFDTLRAPDLCRAAIDRGVRWTGATIYAPDESGEVGEILLQAPVEVLEGDTPDTLRRRVIETAGPLLIEAIKAKAK
;
A
#
# COMPACT_ATOMS: atom_id res chain seq x y z
N MET A 1 7.53 19.96 -1.33
CA MET A 1 6.35 19.49 -0.61
C MET A 1 6.69 19.25 0.85
N PRO A 2 5.96 19.82 1.80
CA PRO A 2 6.27 19.60 3.21
C PRO A 2 6.01 18.17 3.65
N GLY A 3 6.83 17.71 4.57
CA GLY A 3 6.68 16.36 5.15
C GLY A 3 6.24 16.42 6.60
N TYR A 4 5.43 15.48 7.01
CA TYR A 4 4.93 15.36 8.38
C TYR A 4 5.12 13.93 8.86
N VAL A 5 5.42 13.75 10.14
CA VAL A 5 5.63 12.43 10.73
C VAL A 5 4.56 12.14 11.77
N VAL A 6 3.87 11.01 11.58
CA VAL A 6 3.01 10.42 12.60
C VAL A 6 3.61 9.04 12.89
N ASP A 7 4.31 8.91 14.01
CA ASP A 7 5.05 7.71 14.34
C ASP A 7 4.19 6.72 15.11
N GLU A 8 3.91 5.58 14.51
CA GLU A 8 3.11 4.52 15.09
C GLU A 8 3.65 4.06 16.46
N SER A 9 4.98 4.04 16.62
CA SER A 9 5.61 3.50 17.81
C SER A 9 5.33 4.28 19.09
N ILE A 10 4.94 5.55 18.98
CA ILE A 10 4.63 6.39 20.14
C ILE A 10 3.17 6.24 20.61
N PHE A 11 2.33 5.51 19.90
CA PHE A 11 0.94 5.31 20.26
C PHE A 11 0.74 3.96 20.95
N PRO A 12 -0.11 3.88 21.98
CA PRO A 12 -0.28 2.64 22.75
C PRO A 12 -0.98 1.52 21.97
N ASN A 13 -1.74 1.86 20.93
CA ASN A 13 -2.44 0.86 20.13
C ASN A 13 -2.78 1.42 18.75
N GLY A 14 -3.25 0.54 17.86
CA GLY A 14 -3.60 0.91 16.49
C GLY A 14 -4.76 1.90 16.40
N ALA A 15 -5.70 1.83 17.31
CA ALA A 15 -6.84 2.75 17.33
C ALA A 15 -6.39 4.19 17.63
N SER A 16 -5.50 4.39 18.61
CA SER A 16 -4.93 5.70 18.93
C SER A 16 -4.15 6.27 17.76
N PHE A 17 -3.31 5.45 17.12
CA PHE A 17 -2.55 5.85 15.95
C PHE A 17 -3.46 6.27 14.80
N SER A 18 -4.47 5.45 14.51
CA SER A 18 -5.41 5.73 13.41
C SER A 18 -6.19 7.02 13.62
N LEU A 19 -6.62 7.28 14.87
CA LEU A 19 -7.33 8.52 15.20
C LEU A 19 -6.41 9.73 15.02
N ALA A 20 -5.17 9.65 15.49
CA ALA A 20 -4.19 10.72 15.32
C ALA A 20 -3.91 10.99 13.85
N LEU A 21 -3.77 9.93 13.05
CA LEU A 21 -3.54 10.06 11.61
C LEU A 21 -4.74 10.71 10.92
N LEU A 22 -5.96 10.27 11.24
CA LEU A 22 -7.18 10.85 10.66
C LEU A 22 -7.30 12.33 10.98
N ASN A 23 -7.05 12.72 12.24
CA ASN A 23 -7.09 14.12 12.66
C ASN A 23 -6.04 14.95 11.90
N LYS A 24 -4.84 14.41 11.70
CA LYS A 24 -3.78 15.10 10.95
C LYS A 24 -4.18 15.30 9.49
N LEU A 25 -4.78 14.29 8.88
CA LEU A 25 -5.25 14.41 7.48
C LEU A 25 -6.35 15.46 7.35
N HIS A 26 -7.26 15.54 8.31
CA HIS A 26 -8.30 16.58 8.34
C HIS A 26 -7.69 17.97 8.53
N ASP A 27 -6.74 18.11 9.45
CA ASP A 27 -6.07 19.40 9.72
C ASP A 27 -5.34 19.91 8.48
N LEU A 28 -4.80 19.02 7.66
CA LEU A 28 -4.07 19.35 6.45
C LEU A 28 -4.97 19.45 5.21
N ASP A 29 -6.27 19.24 5.37
CA ASP A 29 -7.25 19.31 4.28
C ASP A 29 -6.95 18.33 3.13
N ILE A 30 -6.57 17.12 3.47
CA ILE A 30 -6.22 16.10 2.49
C ILE A 30 -7.50 15.47 1.91
N ASP A 31 -7.60 15.44 0.58
CA ASP A 31 -8.77 14.91 -0.15
C ASP A 31 -8.57 13.48 -0.64
N PHE A 32 -7.34 13.07 -0.90
CA PHE A 32 -7.02 11.78 -1.51
C PHE A 32 -5.77 11.22 -0.87
N ILE A 33 -5.77 9.91 -0.56
CA ILE A 33 -4.61 9.26 0.07
C ILE A 33 -4.07 8.14 -0.80
N ILE A 34 -2.76 7.96 -0.74
CA ILE A 34 -2.04 6.89 -1.42
C ILE A 34 -1.29 6.10 -0.35
N LEU A 35 -1.56 4.82 -0.26
CA LEU A 35 -0.92 3.93 0.70
C LEU A 35 0.25 3.21 0.03
N ALA A 36 1.42 3.79 0.12
CA ALA A 36 2.65 3.23 -0.47
C ALA A 36 3.59 2.81 0.65
N GLY A 37 3.81 1.52 0.82
CA GLY A 37 4.64 1.00 1.90
C GLY A 37 4.06 1.19 3.29
N PHE A 38 2.75 1.38 3.39
CA PHE A 38 2.07 1.60 4.68
C PHE A 38 1.93 0.26 5.41
N ALA A 39 2.73 0.06 6.46
CA ALA A 39 2.77 -1.18 7.20
C ALA A 39 1.57 -1.39 8.14
N PRO A 40 1.07 -0.38 8.85
CA PRO A 40 -0.10 -0.57 9.71
C PRO A 40 -1.35 -0.89 8.91
N LYS A 41 -2.26 -1.66 9.51
CA LYS A 41 -3.56 -1.91 8.90
C LYS A 41 -4.36 -0.60 8.86
N LEU A 42 -4.97 -0.31 7.71
CA LEU A 42 -5.85 0.83 7.59
C LEU A 42 -7.10 0.59 8.45
N SER A 43 -7.42 1.51 9.35
CA SER A 43 -8.58 1.37 10.21
C SER A 43 -9.88 1.53 9.43
N GLU A 44 -10.96 0.96 9.96
CA GLU A 44 -12.29 1.12 9.35
C GLU A 44 -12.70 2.58 9.29
N GLY A 45 -12.35 3.38 10.30
CA GLY A 45 -12.64 4.82 10.31
C GLY A 45 -11.95 5.56 9.18
N LEU A 46 -10.66 5.28 8.94
CA LEU A 46 -9.92 5.86 7.82
C LEU A 46 -10.46 5.36 6.49
N ALA A 47 -10.74 4.06 6.39
CA ALA A 47 -11.26 3.47 5.16
C ALA A 47 -12.60 4.11 4.76
N ARG A 48 -13.49 4.34 5.71
CA ARG A 48 -14.77 5.00 5.46
C ARG A 48 -14.60 6.47 5.08
N ALA A 49 -13.74 7.19 5.82
CA ALA A 49 -13.53 8.62 5.59
C ALA A 49 -13.01 8.91 4.19
N TYR A 50 -12.19 8.00 3.66
CA TYR A 50 -11.58 8.17 2.34
C TYR A 50 -12.09 7.18 1.30
N ARG A 51 -13.27 6.62 1.50
CA ARG A 51 -13.90 5.71 0.54
C ARG A 51 -14.00 6.37 -0.83
N GLY A 52 -13.47 5.70 -1.84
CA GLY A 52 -13.42 6.24 -3.21
C GLY A 52 -12.33 7.29 -3.41
N ARG A 53 -11.57 7.63 -2.36
CA ARG A 53 -10.50 8.63 -2.39
C ARG A 53 -9.20 8.09 -1.83
N ALA A 54 -9.01 6.78 -1.94
CA ALA A 54 -7.80 6.12 -1.49
C ALA A 54 -7.38 5.04 -2.48
N VAL A 55 -6.08 4.92 -2.72
CA VAL A 55 -5.51 3.79 -3.45
C VAL A 55 -4.31 3.26 -2.66
N GLY A 56 -4.06 1.97 -2.78
CA GLY A 56 -2.91 1.34 -2.17
C GLY A 56 -2.02 0.69 -3.21
N VAL A 57 -0.75 0.57 -2.87
CA VAL A 57 0.25 -0.15 -3.67
C VAL A 57 0.72 -1.34 -2.87
N ARG A 58 0.62 -2.52 -3.47
CA ARG A 58 1.07 -3.75 -2.87
C ARG A 58 2.19 -4.34 -3.71
N CYS A 59 3.28 -4.74 -3.07
CA CYS A 59 4.44 -5.33 -3.75
C CYS A 59 4.27 -6.84 -3.92
N ALA A 60 3.10 -7.26 -4.38
CA ALA A 60 2.75 -8.64 -4.69
C ALA A 60 1.60 -8.64 -5.70
N LEU A 61 1.41 -9.76 -6.37
CA LEU A 61 0.24 -9.93 -7.24
C LEU A 61 -0.91 -10.49 -6.38
N SER A 62 -1.80 -9.62 -5.93
CA SER A 62 -2.96 -10.06 -5.15
C SER A 62 -3.80 -11.06 -5.97
N PRO A 63 -4.36 -12.12 -5.35
CA PRO A 63 -4.44 -12.33 -3.90
C PRO A 63 -3.23 -13.02 -3.27
N ALA A 64 -2.13 -13.19 -3.99
CA ALA A 64 -0.93 -13.79 -3.43
C ALA A 64 -0.45 -13.01 -2.20
N PHE A 65 -0.19 -13.73 -1.12
CA PHE A 65 0.30 -13.16 0.14
C PHE A 65 -0.59 -12.08 0.76
N ASP A 66 -1.90 -12.11 0.50
CA ASP A 66 -2.82 -11.10 1.02
C ASP A 66 -2.89 -11.04 2.55
N THR A 67 -2.45 -12.11 3.24
CA THR A 67 -2.36 -12.12 4.70
C THR A 67 -1.11 -11.43 5.24
N LEU A 68 -0.17 -11.09 4.38
CA LEU A 68 1.08 -10.41 4.77
C LEU A 68 1.00 -8.92 4.48
N ARG A 69 1.84 -8.16 5.17
CA ARG A 69 1.95 -6.71 4.99
C ARG A 69 3.39 -6.32 4.63
N ALA A 70 3.52 -5.14 4.04
CA ALA A 70 4.85 -4.57 3.85
C ALA A 70 5.57 -4.45 5.21
N PRO A 71 6.88 -4.69 5.31
CA PRO A 71 7.81 -4.87 4.19
C PRO A 71 8.06 -6.33 3.78
N ASP A 72 7.31 -7.30 4.30
CA ASP A 72 7.63 -8.72 4.20
C ASP A 72 7.29 -9.37 2.86
N LEU A 73 6.59 -8.66 1.96
CA LEU A 73 6.08 -9.24 0.73
C LEU A 73 7.18 -9.73 -0.23
N CYS A 74 8.22 -8.94 -0.43
CA CYS A 74 9.31 -9.34 -1.31
C CYS A 74 10.13 -10.49 -0.71
N ARG A 75 10.33 -10.48 0.60
CA ARG A 75 10.98 -11.58 1.29
C ARG A 75 10.16 -12.87 1.14
N ALA A 76 8.85 -12.79 1.32
CA ALA A 76 7.96 -13.94 1.16
C ALA A 76 8.02 -14.51 -0.25
N ALA A 77 8.04 -13.66 -1.26
CA ALA A 77 8.14 -14.10 -2.65
C ALA A 77 9.45 -14.86 -2.90
N ILE A 78 10.58 -14.34 -2.38
CA ILE A 78 11.88 -14.98 -2.53
C ILE A 78 11.91 -16.30 -1.77
N ASP A 79 11.45 -16.32 -0.52
CA ASP A 79 11.47 -17.51 0.33
C ASP A 79 10.59 -18.65 -0.20
N ARG A 80 9.49 -18.30 -0.85
CA ARG A 80 8.62 -19.31 -1.47
C ARG A 80 9.13 -19.77 -2.83
N GLY A 81 10.13 -19.10 -3.38
CA GLY A 81 10.69 -19.47 -4.67
C GLY A 81 9.78 -19.17 -5.86
N VAL A 82 8.89 -18.19 -5.73
CA VAL A 82 8.04 -17.79 -6.86
C VAL A 82 8.88 -17.15 -7.95
N ARG A 83 8.55 -17.43 -9.18
CA ARG A 83 9.24 -16.86 -10.33
C ARG A 83 8.73 -15.47 -10.68
N TRP A 84 7.45 -15.23 -10.43
CA TRP A 84 6.78 -13.98 -10.75
C TRP A 84 6.11 -13.41 -9.51
N THR A 85 6.38 -12.17 -9.23
CA THR A 85 5.63 -11.34 -8.31
C THR A 85 5.16 -10.12 -9.09
N GLY A 86 4.93 -9.01 -8.46
CA GLY A 86 4.54 -7.80 -9.17
C GLY A 86 4.02 -6.72 -8.27
N ALA A 87 3.37 -5.76 -8.90
CA ALA A 87 2.71 -4.66 -8.23
C ALA A 87 1.20 -4.77 -8.41
N THR A 88 0.46 -4.50 -7.35
CA THR A 88 -0.99 -4.40 -7.38
C THR A 88 -1.41 -3.02 -6.88
N ILE A 89 -2.18 -2.31 -7.68
CA ILE A 89 -2.82 -1.07 -7.28
C ILE A 89 -4.27 -1.41 -6.96
N TYR A 90 -4.73 -1.07 -5.77
CA TYR A 90 -6.05 -1.47 -5.29
C TYR A 90 -6.77 -0.33 -4.60
N ALA A 91 -8.10 -0.45 -4.49
CA ALA A 91 -8.90 0.40 -3.64
C ALA A 91 -9.16 -0.34 -2.33
N PRO A 92 -8.85 0.24 -1.16
CA PRO A 92 -9.14 -0.40 0.11
C PRO A 92 -10.63 -0.66 0.30
N ASP A 93 -10.98 -1.79 0.91
CA ASP A 93 -12.37 -2.06 1.26
C ASP A 93 -12.73 -1.40 2.60
N GLU A 94 -13.98 -1.59 3.04
CA GLU A 94 -14.48 -0.98 4.29
C GLU A 94 -13.74 -1.44 5.53
N SER A 95 -13.12 -2.62 5.49
CA SER A 95 -12.32 -3.15 6.60
C SER A 95 -10.86 -2.69 6.55
N GLY A 96 -10.47 -1.96 5.49
CA GLY A 96 -9.10 -1.49 5.30
C GLY A 96 -8.18 -2.52 4.64
N GLU A 97 -8.73 -3.61 4.13
CA GLU A 97 -7.99 -4.64 3.41
C GLU A 97 -7.99 -4.37 1.91
N VAL A 98 -7.29 -5.23 1.16
CA VAL A 98 -7.29 -5.14 -0.30
C VAL A 98 -8.70 -5.41 -0.82
N GLY A 99 -9.32 -4.41 -1.41
CA GLY A 99 -10.64 -4.51 -2.01
C GLY A 99 -10.54 -4.71 -3.51
N GLU A 100 -11.10 -3.78 -4.28
CA GLU A 100 -11.06 -3.84 -5.74
C GLU A 100 -9.64 -3.70 -6.26
N ILE A 101 -9.21 -4.62 -7.11
CA ILE A 101 -7.94 -4.53 -7.81
C ILE A 101 -8.13 -3.64 -9.03
N LEU A 102 -7.37 -2.55 -9.08
CA LEU A 102 -7.49 -1.56 -10.17
C LEU A 102 -6.55 -1.88 -11.32
N LEU A 103 -5.27 -2.12 -11.02
CA LEU A 103 -4.25 -2.42 -12.02
C LEU A 103 -3.23 -3.37 -11.41
N GLN A 104 -2.60 -4.19 -12.25
CA GLN A 104 -1.51 -5.07 -11.85
C GLN A 104 -0.46 -5.14 -12.95
N ALA A 105 0.78 -5.37 -12.55
CA ALA A 105 1.86 -5.66 -13.49
C ALA A 105 2.81 -6.70 -12.88
N PRO A 106 3.24 -7.69 -13.68
CA PRO A 106 4.16 -8.71 -13.19
C PRO A 106 5.60 -8.21 -13.15
N VAL A 107 6.37 -8.73 -12.20
CA VAL A 107 7.81 -8.50 -12.07
C VAL A 107 8.48 -9.84 -11.83
N GLU A 108 9.48 -10.17 -12.66
CA GLU A 108 10.20 -11.43 -12.50
C GLU A 108 11.14 -11.37 -11.30
N VAL A 109 11.14 -12.45 -10.51
CA VAL A 109 12.12 -12.65 -9.44
C VAL A 109 13.37 -13.25 -10.07
N LEU A 110 14.48 -12.52 -10.03
CA LEU A 110 15.72 -12.92 -10.66
C LEU A 110 16.61 -13.69 -9.69
N GLU A 111 17.46 -14.55 -10.24
CA GLU A 111 18.47 -15.25 -9.44
C GLU A 111 19.35 -14.22 -8.74
N GLY A 112 19.60 -14.44 -7.44
CA GLY A 112 20.40 -13.52 -6.64
C GLY A 112 19.65 -12.30 -6.09
N ASP A 113 18.35 -12.18 -6.35
CA ASP A 113 17.56 -11.09 -5.78
C ASP A 113 17.54 -11.12 -4.26
N THR A 114 17.69 -9.94 -3.67
CA THR A 114 17.40 -9.70 -2.26
C THR A 114 16.04 -9.03 -2.15
N PRO A 115 15.42 -9.01 -0.95
CA PRO A 115 14.16 -8.27 -0.77
C PRO A 115 14.27 -6.81 -1.23
N ASP A 116 15.40 -6.17 -1.00
CA ASP A 116 15.60 -4.77 -1.40
C ASP A 116 15.68 -4.57 -2.92
N THR A 117 16.42 -5.43 -3.62
CA THR A 117 16.53 -5.32 -5.08
C THR A 117 15.21 -5.63 -5.76
N LEU A 118 14.49 -6.62 -5.28
CA LEU A 118 13.19 -6.99 -5.81
C LEU A 118 12.18 -5.86 -5.58
N ARG A 119 12.12 -5.33 -4.35
CA ARG A 119 11.19 -4.24 -4.01
C ARG A 119 11.44 -3.01 -4.89
N ARG A 120 12.70 -2.66 -5.14
CA ARG A 120 13.04 -1.53 -6.00
C ARG A 120 12.46 -1.69 -7.40
N ARG A 121 12.60 -2.88 -8.00
CA ARG A 121 12.02 -3.16 -9.33
C ARG A 121 10.50 -3.11 -9.31
N VAL A 122 9.88 -3.66 -8.26
CA VAL A 122 8.41 -3.61 -8.11
C VAL A 122 7.93 -2.16 -8.02
N ILE A 123 8.61 -1.33 -7.23
CA ILE A 123 8.25 0.08 -7.07
C ILE A 123 8.39 0.84 -8.38
N GLU A 124 9.46 0.60 -9.12
CA GLU A 124 9.66 1.21 -10.45
C GLU A 124 8.54 0.83 -11.42
N THR A 125 8.09 -0.42 -11.37
CA THR A 125 6.98 -0.90 -12.18
C THR A 125 5.66 -0.29 -11.73
N ALA A 126 5.47 -0.13 -10.43
CA ALA A 126 4.23 0.39 -9.85
C ALA A 126 4.00 1.87 -10.15
N GLY A 127 5.06 2.66 -10.32
CA GLY A 127 4.92 4.11 -10.49
C GLY A 127 3.97 4.52 -11.60
N PRO A 128 4.17 4.08 -12.85
CA PRO A 128 3.25 4.43 -13.95
C PRO A 128 1.83 3.93 -13.72
N LEU A 129 1.67 2.74 -13.13
CA LEU A 129 0.33 2.19 -12.81
C LEU A 129 -0.37 3.05 -11.78
N LEU A 130 0.36 3.51 -10.78
CA LEU A 130 -0.20 4.35 -9.72
C LEU A 130 -0.72 5.67 -10.30
N ILE A 131 0.05 6.29 -11.17
CA ILE A 131 -0.36 7.54 -11.84
C ILE A 131 -1.64 7.31 -12.64
N GLU A 132 -1.73 6.21 -13.38
CA GLU A 132 -2.91 5.88 -14.16
C GLU A 132 -4.14 5.67 -13.26
N ALA A 133 -3.97 4.94 -12.15
CA ALA A 133 -5.04 4.70 -11.19
C ALA A 133 -5.53 5.99 -10.54
N ILE A 134 -4.63 6.88 -10.15
CA ILE A 134 -4.98 8.17 -9.56
C ILE A 134 -5.78 9.01 -10.54
N LYS A 135 -5.36 9.09 -11.79
CA LYS A 135 -6.09 9.83 -12.82
C LYS A 135 -7.49 9.30 -13.03
N ALA A 136 -7.66 7.98 -13.00
CA ALA A 136 -8.98 7.36 -13.15
C ALA A 136 -9.91 7.65 -11.98
N LYS A 137 -9.38 7.64 -10.74
CA LYS A 137 -10.16 7.87 -9.53
C LYS A 137 -10.44 9.34 -9.23
N ALA A 138 -9.56 10.22 -9.68
CA ALA A 138 -9.69 11.66 -9.40
C ALA A 138 -10.69 12.39 -10.33
N LYS A 139 -11.21 11.69 -11.31
CA LYS A 139 -12.19 12.24 -12.24
C LYS A 139 -13.60 12.34 -11.64
#